data_affae867582d3215112d2a7065439932
#
_entry.id   affae867582d3215112d2a7065439932
#
_cell.length_a   1.000
_cell.length_b   1.000
_cell.length_c   1.000
_cell.angle_alpha   90.00
_cell.angle_beta   90.00
_cell.angle_gamma   90.00
#
_symmetry.space_group_name_H-M   'P 1'
#
loop_
_entity.id
_entity.type
_entity.pdbx_description
1 polymer ?
#
loop_
_entity_poly.entity_id
_entity_poly.type
_entity_poly.pdbx_seq_one_letter_code
_entity_poly.pdbx_strand_id
1 'polypeptide(L)'
;MFLTEEWSIQNSHTMKYPIAMNTLVYGPDMNESIIQHLAYIKEVGYEGVEIPIFVVDQEYWKPWKAEIDRLGLSVFTVTFLGADMNTISSDPAVRQKGINFLKKAVDITAYLGASYLSGPFHSALAVFSGAAPTQQELDWSKESMLAVADHAKEKKVILGLEYLNRFENYVVSSADQLYSLVKAINHPNVKIMFDTFHAHIEEFNTGEAMVRIADEVGHIQLSESTRATLGEGQVHWDNVFTHLEKMNYKGWLVVEAFTPLLPAACIWRKNYTTEAELILKSYQHIQMHLAR
;
A
#
# COMPACT_ATOMS: atom_id res chain seq x y z
N MET A 1 -24.71 4.93 -35.90
CA MET A 1 -25.55 5.83 -35.11
C MET A 1 -25.39 5.38 -33.67
N PHE A 2 -24.31 5.86 -33.01
CA PHE A 2 -23.94 5.47 -31.66
C PHE A 2 -24.51 6.54 -30.73
N LEU A 3 -25.37 6.12 -29.82
CA LEU A 3 -25.90 6.97 -28.77
C LEU A 3 -24.82 7.17 -27.72
N THR A 4 -24.27 8.38 -27.68
CA THR A 4 -23.47 8.89 -26.56
C THR A 4 -24.46 9.30 -25.48
N GLU A 5 -24.65 8.48 -24.46
CA GLU A 5 -25.26 8.92 -23.21
C GLU A 5 -24.24 9.76 -22.46
N GLU A 6 -24.50 11.06 -22.42
CA GLU A 6 -23.81 12.02 -21.58
C GLU A 6 -24.14 11.71 -20.10
N TRP A 7 -23.19 11.12 -19.40
CA TRP A 7 -23.19 11.10 -17.94
C TRP A 7 -22.79 12.48 -17.42
N SER A 8 -23.77 13.36 -17.25
CA SER A 8 -23.56 14.60 -16.51
C SER A 8 -23.41 14.26 -15.02
N ILE A 9 -22.18 14.27 -14.51
CA ILE A 9 -21.88 14.16 -13.08
C ILE A 9 -22.24 15.51 -12.42
N GLN A 10 -23.49 15.66 -12.04
CA GLN A 10 -23.92 16.65 -11.04
C GLN A 10 -24.31 15.89 -9.78
N ASN A 11 -23.35 15.64 -8.91
CA ASN A 11 -23.61 15.47 -7.48
C ASN A 11 -22.32 15.81 -6.72
N SER A 12 -22.27 16.99 -6.13
CA SER A 12 -21.29 17.36 -5.10
C SER A 12 -21.67 16.67 -3.78
N HIS A 13 -21.64 15.33 -3.77
CA HIS A 13 -21.52 14.60 -2.54
C HIS A 13 -20.02 14.59 -2.21
N THR A 14 -19.64 15.22 -1.12
CA THR A 14 -18.33 15.03 -0.52
C THR A 14 -18.13 13.52 -0.38
N MET A 15 -17.20 12.97 -1.18
CA MET A 15 -16.89 11.55 -1.13
C MET A 15 -16.57 11.16 0.31
N LYS A 16 -17.14 10.06 0.77
CA LYS A 16 -16.96 9.59 2.15
C LYS A 16 -15.50 9.24 2.45
N TYR A 17 -14.75 8.81 1.43
CA TYR A 17 -13.33 8.48 1.48
C TYR A 17 -12.62 9.00 0.24
N PRO A 18 -11.47 9.65 0.37
CA PRO A 18 -10.61 9.96 -0.77
C PRO A 18 -9.97 8.68 -1.32
N ILE A 19 -9.80 8.60 -2.63
CA ILE A 19 -9.35 7.40 -3.34
C ILE A 19 -8.04 7.68 -4.07
N ALA A 20 -7.08 6.77 -3.94
CA ALA A 20 -5.82 6.81 -4.68
C ALA A 20 -5.59 5.51 -5.48
N MET A 21 -4.72 5.59 -6.47
CA MET A 21 -4.32 4.45 -7.31
C MET A 21 -2.85 4.13 -7.11
N ASN A 22 -2.52 2.88 -6.83
CA ASN A 22 -1.14 2.41 -6.75
C ASN A 22 -0.57 2.23 -8.17
N THR A 23 0.60 2.83 -8.43
CA THR A 23 1.21 2.85 -9.76
C THR A 23 1.95 1.56 -10.13
N LEU A 24 2.06 0.58 -9.23
CA LEU A 24 2.61 -0.75 -9.54
C LEU A 24 1.80 -1.51 -10.60
N VAL A 25 0.57 -1.08 -10.89
CA VAL A 25 -0.21 -1.60 -12.03
C VAL A 25 0.54 -1.44 -13.36
N TYR A 26 1.44 -0.47 -13.47
CA TYR A 26 2.28 -0.24 -14.65
C TYR A 26 3.64 -0.94 -14.58
N GLY A 27 4.00 -1.52 -13.44
CA GLY A 27 5.28 -2.20 -13.20
C GLY A 27 6.15 -1.52 -12.14
N PRO A 28 7.34 -2.07 -11.85
CA PRO A 28 8.22 -1.57 -10.80
C PRO A 28 9.09 -0.38 -11.23
N ASP A 29 9.28 -0.18 -12.54
CA ASP A 29 10.17 0.85 -13.07
C ASP A 29 9.41 2.19 -13.19
N MET A 30 9.56 3.03 -12.18
CA MET A 30 8.93 4.36 -12.11
C MET A 30 9.66 5.38 -13.02
N ASN A 31 9.91 5.01 -14.27
CA ASN A 31 10.53 5.89 -15.25
C ASN A 31 9.52 6.94 -15.81
N GLU A 32 10.03 7.88 -16.60
CA GLU A 32 9.21 8.99 -17.14
C GLU A 32 8.03 8.53 -18.00
N SER A 33 8.08 7.35 -18.59
CA SER A 33 6.96 6.82 -19.41
C SER A 33 5.70 6.54 -18.57
N ILE A 34 5.84 6.30 -17.27
CA ILE A 34 4.71 6.08 -16.35
C ILE A 34 4.06 7.40 -15.97
N ILE A 35 4.82 8.49 -15.88
CA ILE A 35 4.32 9.83 -15.47
C ILE A 35 3.13 10.27 -16.32
N GLN A 36 3.14 10.00 -17.63
CA GLN A 36 2.03 10.36 -18.53
C GLN A 36 0.68 9.74 -18.15
N HIS A 37 0.68 8.61 -17.41
CA HIS A 37 -0.56 7.95 -16.97
C HIS A 37 -1.21 8.63 -15.76
N LEU A 38 -0.50 9.49 -15.04
CA LEU A 38 -1.03 10.20 -13.89
C LEU A 38 -2.23 11.10 -14.27
N ALA A 39 -2.18 11.70 -15.47
CA ALA A 39 -3.28 12.51 -15.97
C ALA A 39 -4.58 11.69 -16.15
N TYR A 40 -4.48 10.47 -16.68
CA TYR A 40 -5.63 9.58 -16.82
C TYR A 40 -6.18 9.13 -15.45
N ILE A 41 -5.31 8.78 -14.49
CA ILE A 41 -5.74 8.46 -13.13
C ILE A 41 -6.55 9.61 -12.53
N LYS A 42 -6.08 10.86 -12.69
CA LYS A 42 -6.80 12.06 -12.27
C LYS A 42 -8.13 12.27 -12.99
N GLU A 43 -8.17 12.04 -14.31
CA GLU A 43 -9.36 12.18 -15.15
C GLU A 43 -10.47 11.20 -14.74
N VAL A 44 -10.12 9.96 -14.39
CA VAL A 44 -11.06 8.96 -13.88
C VAL A 44 -11.72 9.39 -12.56
N GLY A 45 -11.06 10.22 -11.76
CA GLY A 45 -11.59 10.75 -10.51
C GLY A 45 -10.77 10.41 -9.26
N TYR A 46 -9.63 9.74 -9.39
CA TYR A 46 -8.73 9.52 -8.26
C TYR A 46 -8.15 10.85 -7.76
N GLU A 47 -8.08 11.00 -6.45
CA GLU A 47 -7.56 12.22 -5.81
C GLU A 47 -6.07 12.10 -5.44
N GLY A 48 -5.53 10.89 -5.49
CA GLY A 48 -4.13 10.63 -5.18
C GLY A 48 -3.56 9.44 -5.92
N VAL A 49 -2.25 9.26 -5.74
CA VAL A 49 -1.48 8.12 -6.23
C VAL A 49 -0.58 7.55 -5.13
N GLU A 50 -0.33 6.27 -5.21
CA GLU A 50 0.65 5.58 -4.37
C GLU A 50 1.80 5.09 -5.24
N ILE A 51 3.02 5.45 -4.86
CA ILE A 51 4.22 5.31 -5.70
C ILE A 51 5.23 4.40 -4.99
N PRO A 52 5.75 3.34 -5.64
CA PRO A 52 6.77 2.50 -5.07
C PRO A 52 8.13 3.21 -5.04
N ILE A 53 8.78 3.26 -3.89
CA ILE A 53 10.10 3.85 -3.71
C ILE A 53 11.16 2.75 -3.69
N PHE A 54 11.72 2.44 -4.84
CA PHE A 54 12.85 1.52 -5.00
C PHE A 54 14.15 2.27 -5.35
N VAL A 55 14.03 3.51 -5.81
CA VAL A 55 15.15 4.41 -6.11
C VAL A 55 15.18 5.50 -5.05
N VAL A 56 16.31 5.62 -4.34
CA VAL A 56 16.48 6.60 -3.24
C VAL A 56 17.39 7.77 -3.63
N ASP A 57 17.32 8.15 -4.90
CA ASP A 57 17.97 9.34 -5.47
C ASP A 57 16.91 10.40 -5.76
N GLN A 58 17.01 11.56 -5.12
CA GLN A 58 16.04 12.64 -5.25
C GLN A 58 15.94 13.21 -6.68
N GLU A 59 17.06 13.22 -7.44
CA GLU A 59 17.07 13.73 -8.81
C GLU A 59 16.13 12.89 -9.71
N TYR A 60 16.10 11.58 -9.48
CA TYR A 60 15.20 10.67 -10.19
C TYR A 60 13.72 11.05 -10.05
N TRP A 61 13.32 11.62 -8.91
CA TRP A 61 11.94 11.94 -8.59
C TRP A 61 11.49 13.35 -8.98
N LYS A 62 12.38 14.21 -9.52
CA LYS A 62 12.01 15.57 -9.92
C LYS A 62 10.90 15.63 -10.98
N PRO A 63 10.90 14.82 -12.06
CA PRO A 63 9.81 14.82 -13.04
C PRO A 63 8.48 14.36 -12.42
N TRP A 64 8.51 13.36 -11.55
CA TRP A 64 7.35 12.89 -10.80
C TRP A 64 6.74 13.98 -9.93
N LYS A 65 7.58 14.64 -9.13
CA LYS A 65 7.14 15.75 -8.26
C LYS A 65 6.47 16.87 -9.05
N ALA A 66 7.08 17.26 -10.15
CA ALA A 66 6.55 18.32 -11.02
C ALA A 66 5.15 17.98 -11.58
N GLU A 67 4.95 16.73 -12.04
CA GLU A 67 3.67 16.32 -12.61
C GLU A 67 2.59 16.12 -11.53
N ILE A 68 2.97 15.55 -10.39
CA ILE A 68 2.07 15.42 -9.23
C ILE A 68 1.55 16.78 -8.79
N ASP A 69 2.45 17.77 -8.64
CA ASP A 69 2.09 19.13 -8.25
C ASP A 69 1.21 19.80 -9.30
N ARG A 70 1.53 19.61 -10.59
CA ARG A 70 0.73 20.14 -11.71
C ARG A 70 -0.69 19.60 -11.72
N LEU A 71 -0.87 18.30 -11.41
CA LEU A 71 -2.17 17.64 -11.39
C LEU A 71 -2.93 17.83 -10.07
N GLY A 72 -2.27 18.33 -9.03
CA GLY A 72 -2.85 18.44 -7.69
C GLY A 72 -3.25 17.10 -7.10
N LEU A 73 -2.41 16.08 -7.30
CA LEU A 73 -2.61 14.74 -6.73
C LEU A 73 -1.98 14.65 -5.33
N SER A 74 -2.69 14.04 -4.40
CA SER A 74 -2.09 13.59 -3.15
C SER A 74 -1.18 12.39 -3.40
N VAL A 75 -0.13 12.23 -2.55
CA VAL A 75 0.86 11.17 -2.73
C VAL A 75 0.96 10.29 -1.48
N PHE A 76 1.05 9.01 -1.72
CA PHE A 76 1.45 7.96 -0.79
C PHE A 76 2.61 7.20 -1.38
N THR A 77 3.40 6.56 -0.55
CA THR A 77 4.54 5.77 -1.04
C THR A 77 4.55 4.39 -0.40
N VAL A 78 5.04 3.41 -1.16
CA VAL A 78 5.24 2.04 -0.68
C VAL A 78 6.64 1.57 -0.97
N THR A 79 7.13 0.61 -0.19
CA THR A 79 8.39 -0.08 -0.45
C THR A 79 8.40 -1.44 0.23
N PHE A 80 9.32 -2.30 -0.20
CA PHE A 80 9.65 -3.55 0.48
C PHE A 80 11.16 -3.78 0.46
N LEU A 81 11.63 -4.73 1.25
CA LEU A 81 13.05 -5.06 1.38
C LEU A 81 13.33 -6.45 0.81
N GLY A 82 14.44 -6.57 0.11
CA GLY A 82 15.00 -7.84 -0.32
C GLY A 82 15.88 -8.49 0.77
N ALA A 83 16.34 -9.71 0.51
CA ALA A 83 17.14 -10.51 1.45
C ALA A 83 18.41 -9.79 1.94
N ASP A 84 19.03 -9.00 1.09
CA ASP A 84 20.26 -8.26 1.38
C ASP A 84 20.06 -7.00 2.23
N MET A 85 18.80 -6.67 2.56
CA MET A 85 18.37 -5.55 3.40
C MET A 85 17.41 -5.99 4.50
N ASN A 86 17.41 -7.28 4.86
CA ASN A 86 16.47 -7.84 5.81
C ASN A 86 16.65 -7.27 7.22
N THR A 87 15.64 -6.56 7.71
CA THR A 87 15.63 -5.89 9.03
C THR A 87 15.63 -6.86 10.22
N ILE A 88 15.46 -8.15 9.98
CA ILE A 88 15.52 -9.21 11.00
C ILE A 88 16.69 -10.19 10.79
N SER A 89 17.63 -9.88 9.90
CA SER A 89 18.80 -10.72 9.65
C SER A 89 19.62 -10.91 10.94
N SER A 90 20.19 -12.10 11.13
CA SER A 90 21.18 -12.34 12.20
C SER A 90 22.46 -11.51 12.02
N ASP A 91 22.78 -11.14 10.77
CA ASP A 91 23.87 -10.21 10.47
C ASP A 91 23.45 -8.74 10.71
N PRO A 92 24.05 -8.05 11.69
CA PRO A 92 23.74 -6.66 11.98
C PRO A 92 24.05 -5.71 10.81
N ALA A 93 25.00 -6.05 9.93
CA ALA A 93 25.31 -5.23 8.76
C ALA A 93 24.18 -5.24 7.73
N VAL A 94 23.53 -6.39 7.55
CA VAL A 94 22.34 -6.52 6.68
C VAL A 94 21.17 -5.72 7.26
N ARG A 95 20.92 -5.82 8.58
CA ARG A 95 19.86 -5.02 9.23
C ARG A 95 20.12 -3.52 9.06
N GLN A 96 21.37 -3.08 9.29
CA GLN A 96 21.74 -1.68 9.14
C GLN A 96 21.58 -1.16 7.71
N LYS A 97 21.87 -2.01 6.69
CA LYS A 97 21.65 -1.67 5.29
C LYS A 97 20.16 -1.41 5.01
N GLY A 98 19.26 -2.27 5.53
CA GLY A 98 17.82 -2.09 5.43
C GLY A 98 17.34 -0.81 6.12
N ILE A 99 17.78 -0.54 7.35
CA ILE A 99 17.46 0.68 8.09
C ILE A 99 17.91 1.93 7.30
N ASN A 100 19.13 1.91 6.73
CA ASN A 100 19.65 3.04 5.96
C ASN A 100 18.88 3.27 4.67
N PHE A 101 18.46 2.20 3.98
CA PHE A 101 17.61 2.30 2.80
C PHE A 101 16.24 2.91 3.16
N LEU A 102 15.59 2.41 4.21
CA LEU A 102 14.28 2.91 4.65
C LEU A 102 14.34 4.39 5.06
N LYS A 103 15.39 4.84 5.74
CA LYS A 103 15.57 6.27 6.06
C LYS A 103 15.66 7.13 4.80
N LYS A 104 16.37 6.67 3.76
CA LYS A 104 16.40 7.37 2.47
C LYS A 104 15.05 7.32 1.76
N ALA A 105 14.31 6.21 1.83
CA ALA A 105 12.96 6.11 1.30
C ALA A 105 12.01 7.11 2.00
N VAL A 106 12.13 7.29 3.31
CA VAL A 106 11.43 8.34 4.08
C VAL A 106 11.80 9.74 3.57
N ASP A 107 13.07 10.01 3.26
CA ASP A 107 13.49 11.30 2.70
C ASP A 107 12.84 11.57 1.33
N ILE A 108 12.78 10.56 0.45
CA ILE A 108 12.08 10.65 -0.84
C ILE A 108 10.57 10.83 -0.65
N THR A 109 9.96 10.09 0.28
CA THR A 109 8.55 10.24 0.65
C THR A 109 8.23 11.69 1.02
N ALA A 110 9.01 12.27 1.92
CA ALA A 110 8.86 13.67 2.32
C ALA A 110 9.11 14.66 1.16
N TYR A 111 10.11 14.39 0.31
CA TYR A 111 10.39 15.20 -0.88
C TYR A 111 9.21 15.24 -1.85
N LEU A 112 8.55 14.10 -2.07
CA LEU A 112 7.34 14.03 -2.91
C LEU A 112 6.12 14.72 -2.29
N GLY A 113 6.18 15.09 -1.01
CA GLY A 113 5.06 15.68 -0.28
C GLY A 113 4.12 14.64 0.32
N ALA A 114 4.53 13.37 0.36
CA ALA A 114 3.76 12.31 0.97
C ALA A 114 3.95 12.27 2.49
N SER A 115 2.88 11.89 3.19
CA SER A 115 2.89 11.73 4.65
C SER A 115 2.95 10.27 5.11
N TYR A 116 2.93 9.31 4.18
CA TYR A 116 2.99 7.87 4.44
C TYR A 116 4.04 7.19 3.58
N LEU A 117 4.87 6.37 4.23
CA LEU A 117 5.65 5.31 3.61
C LEU A 117 5.12 3.99 4.14
N SER A 118 4.52 3.18 3.28
CA SER A 118 3.87 1.93 3.67
C SER A 118 4.55 0.70 3.08
N GLY A 119 4.23 -0.48 3.60
CA GLY A 119 4.67 -1.76 3.05
C GLY A 119 5.18 -2.77 4.09
N PRO A 120 5.59 -3.96 3.64
CA PRO A 120 5.96 -5.08 4.51
C PRO A 120 7.44 -5.04 4.96
N PHE A 121 8.01 -3.86 5.17
CA PHE A 121 9.44 -3.70 5.43
C PHE A 121 9.86 -3.95 6.89
N HIS A 122 8.96 -4.49 7.72
CA HIS A 122 9.30 -5.01 9.05
C HIS A 122 10.23 -6.25 8.97
N SER A 123 10.29 -6.91 7.81
CA SER A 123 11.23 -7.98 7.44
C SER A 123 11.42 -8.00 5.92
N ALA A 124 12.26 -8.88 5.39
CA ALA A 124 12.41 -9.03 3.94
C ALA A 124 11.27 -9.84 3.33
N LEU A 125 10.83 -9.42 2.12
CA LEU A 125 9.86 -10.12 1.30
C LEU A 125 10.42 -11.46 0.80
N ALA A 126 9.61 -12.52 0.85
CA ALA A 126 9.91 -13.86 0.34
C ALA A 126 11.20 -14.49 0.90
N VAL A 127 11.58 -14.13 2.11
CA VAL A 127 12.69 -14.76 2.85
C VAL A 127 12.10 -15.56 4.01
N PHE A 128 12.37 -16.86 4.06
CA PHE A 128 11.76 -17.78 5.01
C PHE A 128 12.83 -18.54 5.80
N SER A 129 12.61 -18.69 7.10
CA SER A 129 13.47 -19.52 7.98
C SER A 129 13.12 -21.01 7.92
N GLY A 130 11.93 -21.36 7.41
CA GLY A 130 11.37 -22.72 7.46
C GLY A 130 10.74 -23.07 8.80
N ALA A 131 10.62 -22.12 9.73
CA ALA A 131 10.00 -22.25 11.03
C ALA A 131 9.19 -20.99 11.39
N ALA A 132 8.44 -21.04 12.48
CA ALA A 132 7.78 -19.84 13.02
C ALA A 132 8.83 -18.79 13.44
N PRO A 133 8.49 -17.49 13.44
CA PRO A 133 9.41 -16.45 13.83
C PRO A 133 9.84 -16.63 15.30
N THR A 134 11.12 -16.39 15.54
CA THR A 134 11.67 -16.38 16.89
C THR A 134 11.41 -15.04 17.57
N GLN A 135 11.44 -15.02 18.91
CA GLN A 135 11.36 -13.76 19.65
C GLN A 135 12.49 -12.81 19.27
N GLN A 136 13.69 -13.33 19.00
CA GLN A 136 14.82 -12.51 18.59
C GLN A 136 14.60 -11.79 17.24
N GLU A 137 13.96 -12.45 16.28
CA GLU A 137 13.60 -11.83 14.99
C GLU A 137 12.56 -10.72 15.17
N LEU A 138 11.57 -10.94 16.03
CA LEU A 138 10.59 -9.89 16.39
C LEU A 138 11.25 -8.71 17.11
N ASP A 139 12.22 -8.97 17.99
CA ASP A 139 12.98 -7.92 18.67
C ASP A 139 13.83 -7.12 17.67
N TRP A 140 14.51 -7.75 16.72
CA TRP A 140 15.24 -7.07 15.65
C TRP A 140 14.32 -6.25 14.74
N SER A 141 13.15 -6.78 14.41
CA SER A 141 12.13 -6.02 13.66
C SER A 141 11.73 -4.75 14.40
N LYS A 142 11.38 -4.87 15.67
CA LYS A 142 11.04 -3.74 16.55
C LYS A 142 12.16 -2.71 16.61
N GLU A 143 13.40 -3.13 16.88
CA GLU A 143 14.56 -2.23 16.97
C GLU A 143 14.79 -1.49 15.64
N SER A 144 14.71 -2.21 14.51
CA SER A 144 14.88 -1.63 13.19
C SER A 144 13.79 -0.61 12.88
N MET A 145 12.53 -0.94 13.18
CA MET A 145 11.41 -0.04 12.94
C MET A 145 11.47 1.21 13.83
N LEU A 146 11.88 1.11 15.09
CA LEU A 146 12.11 2.26 15.96
C LEU A 146 13.15 3.22 15.37
N ALA A 147 14.29 2.68 14.90
CA ALA A 147 15.36 3.49 14.31
C ALA A 147 14.91 4.23 13.02
N VAL A 148 13.98 3.66 12.26
CA VAL A 148 13.40 4.31 11.07
C VAL A 148 12.30 5.29 11.48
N ALA A 149 11.47 4.95 12.47
CA ALA A 149 10.35 5.76 12.93
C ALA A 149 10.81 7.09 13.57
N ASP A 150 11.92 7.09 14.30
CA ASP A 150 12.53 8.32 14.82
C ASP A 150 12.90 9.29 13.66
N HIS A 151 13.51 8.77 12.59
CA HIS A 151 13.82 9.56 11.40
C HIS A 151 12.54 10.01 10.67
N ALA A 152 11.56 9.12 10.53
CA ALA A 152 10.28 9.43 9.90
C ALA A 152 9.52 10.53 10.65
N LYS A 153 9.60 10.56 11.99
CA LYS A 153 9.02 11.62 12.82
C LYS A 153 9.60 12.99 12.50
N GLU A 154 10.93 13.10 12.34
CA GLU A 154 11.60 14.35 11.97
C GLU A 154 11.12 14.86 10.60
N LYS A 155 10.82 13.94 9.69
CA LYS A 155 10.32 14.23 8.33
C LYS A 155 8.80 14.36 8.25
N LYS A 156 8.08 14.16 9.36
CA LYS A 156 6.60 14.15 9.41
C LYS A 156 5.97 13.07 8.54
N VAL A 157 6.64 11.93 8.41
CA VAL A 157 6.19 10.76 7.68
C VAL A 157 5.73 9.70 8.68
N ILE A 158 4.64 9.02 8.38
CA ILE A 158 4.13 7.86 9.11
C ILE A 158 4.60 6.60 8.38
N LEU A 159 5.07 5.62 9.12
CA LEU A 159 5.36 4.28 8.61
C LEU A 159 4.10 3.43 8.72
N GLY A 160 3.58 2.98 7.58
CA GLY A 160 2.45 2.04 7.50
C GLY A 160 2.96 0.61 7.36
N LEU A 161 3.07 -0.14 8.45
CA LEU A 161 3.52 -1.54 8.37
C LEU A 161 2.40 -2.42 7.85
N GLU A 162 2.75 -3.35 6.99
CA GLU A 162 1.85 -4.29 6.33
C GLU A 162 2.18 -5.73 6.72
N TYR A 163 1.16 -6.54 7.05
CA TYR A 163 1.33 -7.98 7.05
C TYR A 163 1.04 -8.56 5.66
N LEU A 164 1.77 -9.60 5.29
CA LEU A 164 1.55 -10.33 4.06
C LEU A 164 0.98 -11.71 4.34
N ASN A 165 0.43 -12.32 3.31
CA ASN A 165 0.02 -13.73 3.40
C ASN A 165 1.25 -14.65 3.61
N ARG A 166 0.97 -15.87 4.11
CA ARG A 166 1.98 -16.89 4.46
C ARG A 166 2.89 -17.33 3.32
N PHE A 167 2.53 -17.06 2.07
CA PHE A 167 3.34 -17.43 0.91
C PHE A 167 4.38 -16.35 0.57
N GLU A 168 4.24 -15.16 1.15
CA GLU A 168 5.12 -14.01 0.93
C GLU A 168 5.91 -13.59 2.17
N ASN A 169 5.41 -13.90 3.37
CA ASN A 169 6.09 -13.60 4.64
C ASN A 169 5.74 -14.64 5.71
N TYR A 170 6.70 -14.93 6.61
CA TYR A 170 6.48 -15.85 7.74
C TYR A 170 6.48 -15.16 9.10
N VAL A 171 6.96 -13.90 9.15
CA VAL A 171 7.18 -13.21 10.42
C VAL A 171 5.88 -12.65 10.99
N VAL A 172 5.12 -11.97 10.14
CA VAL A 172 3.82 -11.39 10.47
C VAL A 172 2.86 -11.65 9.31
N SER A 173 1.92 -12.56 9.53
CA SER A 173 0.97 -12.99 8.50
C SER A 173 -0.51 -12.86 8.90
N SER A 174 -0.81 -12.09 9.94
CA SER A 174 -2.19 -11.77 10.32
C SER A 174 -2.33 -10.38 10.92
N ALA A 175 -3.54 -9.85 10.89
CA ALA A 175 -3.89 -8.57 11.49
C ALA A 175 -3.50 -8.50 12.98
N ASP A 176 -3.79 -9.55 13.74
CA ASP A 176 -3.51 -9.60 15.18
C ASP A 176 -1.99 -9.65 15.48
N GLN A 177 -1.21 -10.35 14.65
CA GLN A 177 0.25 -10.36 14.77
C GLN A 177 0.85 -8.98 14.47
N LEU A 178 0.40 -8.33 13.39
CA LEU A 178 0.85 -6.98 13.05
C LEU A 178 0.46 -5.97 14.11
N TYR A 179 -0.77 -6.04 14.62
CA TYR A 179 -1.22 -5.20 15.73
C TYR A 179 -0.31 -5.36 16.96
N SER A 180 0.01 -6.60 17.31
CA SER A 180 0.91 -6.89 18.43
C SER A 180 2.31 -6.30 18.22
N LEU A 181 2.85 -6.39 17.00
CA LEU A 181 4.15 -5.80 16.64
C LEU A 181 4.11 -4.26 16.74
N VAL A 182 3.08 -3.62 16.16
CA VAL A 182 2.92 -2.15 16.21
C VAL A 182 2.77 -1.66 17.66
N LYS A 183 1.98 -2.36 18.49
CA LYS A 183 1.86 -2.05 19.93
C LYS A 183 3.19 -2.25 20.67
N ALA A 184 3.99 -3.27 20.33
CA ALA A 184 5.30 -3.49 20.92
C ALA A 184 6.32 -2.42 20.49
N ILE A 185 6.26 -1.94 19.24
CA ILE A 185 7.07 -0.80 18.77
C ILE A 185 6.70 0.47 19.54
N ASN A 186 5.42 0.70 19.79
CA ASN A 186 4.89 1.82 20.59
C ASN A 186 5.45 3.18 20.17
N HIS A 187 5.41 3.49 18.87
CA HIS A 187 5.89 4.77 18.33
C HIS A 187 4.76 5.50 17.57
N PRO A 188 4.53 6.82 17.80
CA PRO A 188 3.39 7.54 17.22
C PRO A 188 3.41 7.60 15.68
N ASN A 189 4.58 7.50 15.06
CA ASN A 189 4.74 7.49 13.61
C ASN A 189 4.76 6.08 13.01
N VAL A 190 4.30 5.05 13.74
CA VAL A 190 4.12 3.70 13.22
C VAL A 190 2.64 3.34 13.30
N LYS A 191 2.07 2.97 12.18
CA LYS A 191 0.67 2.57 12.02
C LYS A 191 0.57 1.31 11.17
N ILE A 192 -0.62 0.76 11.08
CA ILE A 192 -0.93 -0.40 10.23
C ILE A 192 -1.37 0.09 8.86
N MET A 193 -0.80 -0.49 7.81
CA MET A 193 -1.41 -0.59 6.50
C MET A 193 -2.14 -1.93 6.40
N PHE A 194 -3.42 -1.89 6.04
CA PHE A 194 -4.26 -3.07 5.86
C PHE A 194 -4.53 -3.30 4.38
N ASP A 195 -4.17 -4.47 3.85
CA ASP A 195 -4.47 -4.88 2.47
C ASP A 195 -5.52 -5.99 2.45
N THR A 196 -6.58 -5.80 1.67
CA THR A 196 -7.69 -6.74 1.54
C THR A 196 -7.31 -8.05 0.86
N PHE A 197 -6.28 -8.09 0.00
CA PHE A 197 -5.78 -9.32 -0.62
C PHE A 197 -5.14 -10.25 0.41
N HIS A 198 -4.25 -9.72 1.24
CA HIS A 198 -3.59 -10.52 2.28
C HIS A 198 -4.61 -10.98 3.33
N ALA A 199 -5.52 -10.09 3.71
CA ALA A 199 -6.60 -10.43 4.62
C ALA A 199 -7.56 -11.50 4.06
N HIS A 200 -7.87 -11.46 2.76
CA HIS A 200 -8.69 -12.48 2.10
C HIS A 200 -8.09 -13.89 2.21
N ILE A 201 -6.76 -14.00 2.24
CA ILE A 201 -6.06 -15.30 2.35
C ILE A 201 -5.94 -15.74 3.80
N GLU A 202 -5.66 -14.83 4.73
CA GLU A 202 -5.22 -15.17 6.10
C GLU A 202 -6.32 -15.05 7.14
N GLU A 203 -7.31 -14.18 6.96
CA GLU A 203 -8.32 -13.90 7.97
C GLU A 203 -9.60 -14.74 7.76
N PHE A 204 -10.22 -15.18 8.84
CA PHE A 204 -11.52 -15.86 8.78
C PHE A 204 -12.63 -14.91 8.29
N ASN A 205 -12.52 -13.63 8.60
CA ASN A 205 -13.41 -12.56 8.14
C ASN A 205 -12.60 -11.26 8.03
N THR A 206 -12.47 -10.77 6.81
CA THR A 206 -11.69 -9.56 6.50
C THR A 206 -12.20 -8.34 7.27
N GLY A 207 -13.52 -8.11 7.26
CA GLY A 207 -14.09 -6.94 7.93
C GLY A 207 -13.97 -6.99 9.45
N GLU A 208 -14.14 -8.16 10.08
CA GLU A 208 -13.93 -8.30 11.52
C GLU A 208 -12.45 -8.10 11.89
N ALA A 209 -11.52 -8.57 11.07
CA ALA A 209 -10.10 -8.33 11.27
C ALA A 209 -9.78 -6.83 11.25
N MET A 210 -10.33 -6.09 10.28
CA MET A 210 -10.17 -4.63 10.20
C MET A 210 -10.65 -3.92 11.48
N VAL A 211 -11.83 -4.29 11.98
CA VAL A 211 -12.42 -3.66 13.20
C VAL A 211 -11.59 -3.96 14.45
N ARG A 212 -11.05 -5.19 14.59
CA ARG A 212 -10.24 -5.55 15.76
C ARG A 212 -8.99 -4.70 15.94
N ILE A 213 -8.43 -4.18 14.86
CA ILE A 213 -7.16 -3.43 14.86
C ILE A 213 -7.35 -1.95 14.50
N ALA A 214 -8.60 -1.47 14.48
CA ALA A 214 -9.00 -0.19 13.91
C ALA A 214 -8.27 1.03 14.49
N ASP A 215 -7.90 1.00 15.78
CA ASP A 215 -7.20 2.09 16.47
C ASP A 215 -5.76 2.33 15.97
N GLU A 216 -5.17 1.34 15.30
CA GLU A 216 -3.84 1.47 14.71
C GLU A 216 -3.84 1.52 13.18
N VAL A 217 -4.98 1.33 12.50
CA VAL A 217 -5.06 1.41 11.05
C VAL A 217 -4.95 2.85 10.56
N GLY A 218 -3.87 3.15 9.84
CA GLY A 218 -3.62 4.47 9.25
C GLY A 218 -3.79 4.51 7.74
N HIS A 219 -3.73 3.37 7.05
CA HIS A 219 -3.79 3.26 5.60
C HIS A 219 -4.47 1.96 5.16
N ILE A 220 -5.24 2.00 4.08
CA ILE A 220 -5.95 0.83 3.58
C ILE A 220 -5.72 0.68 2.08
N GLN A 221 -5.22 -0.48 1.67
CA GLN A 221 -5.18 -0.90 0.29
C GLN A 221 -6.37 -1.82 -0.01
N LEU A 222 -7.06 -1.51 -1.10
CA LEU A 222 -8.10 -2.33 -1.69
C LEU A 222 -7.48 -3.11 -2.84
N SER A 223 -7.29 -4.38 -2.64
CA SER A 223 -6.68 -5.27 -3.61
C SER A 223 -7.52 -6.54 -3.78
N GLU A 224 -7.78 -6.91 -5.04
CA GLU A 224 -8.60 -8.07 -5.36
C GLU A 224 -7.83 -9.38 -5.19
N SER A 225 -8.54 -10.49 -4.97
CA SER A 225 -7.95 -11.83 -4.86
C SER A 225 -7.12 -12.24 -6.10
N THR A 226 -7.38 -11.61 -7.23
CA THR A 226 -6.66 -11.80 -8.49
C THR A 226 -5.52 -10.80 -8.70
N ARG A 227 -5.31 -9.83 -7.76
CA ARG A 227 -4.40 -8.68 -7.91
C ARG A 227 -4.70 -7.84 -9.16
N ALA A 228 -5.97 -7.81 -9.60
CA ALA A 228 -6.45 -7.13 -10.79
C ALA A 228 -7.62 -6.19 -10.47
N THR A 229 -8.62 -6.12 -11.36
CA THR A 229 -9.79 -5.24 -11.24
C THR A 229 -10.63 -5.58 -10.00
N LEU A 230 -10.94 -4.60 -9.17
CA LEU A 230 -11.80 -4.77 -8.02
C LEU A 230 -13.19 -5.25 -8.45
N GLY A 231 -13.73 -6.23 -7.72
CA GLY A 231 -15.03 -6.85 -8.01
C GLY A 231 -15.01 -7.95 -9.06
N GLU A 232 -13.87 -8.19 -9.71
CA GLU A 232 -13.68 -9.28 -10.67
C GLU A 232 -12.93 -10.48 -10.06
N GLY A 233 -13.10 -10.71 -8.74
CA GLY A 233 -12.49 -11.81 -7.99
C GLY A 233 -13.37 -12.32 -6.86
N GLN A 234 -12.77 -12.66 -5.72
CA GLN A 234 -13.45 -13.34 -4.63
C GLN A 234 -13.44 -12.59 -3.29
N VAL A 235 -12.91 -11.37 -3.25
CA VAL A 235 -12.94 -10.53 -2.06
C VAL A 235 -14.40 -10.16 -1.75
N HIS A 236 -14.82 -10.32 -0.49
CA HIS A 236 -16.17 -10.01 -0.06
C HIS A 236 -16.36 -8.51 0.18
N TRP A 237 -16.52 -7.73 -0.89
CA TRP A 237 -16.56 -6.27 -0.83
C TRP A 237 -17.66 -5.69 0.06
N ASP A 238 -18.87 -6.25 0.06
CA ASP A 238 -19.93 -5.81 0.98
C ASP A 238 -19.49 -5.95 2.45
N ASN A 239 -18.73 -6.99 2.79
CA ASN A 239 -18.16 -7.18 4.13
C ASN A 239 -17.11 -6.10 4.42
N VAL A 240 -16.19 -5.81 3.48
CA VAL A 240 -15.15 -4.79 3.63
C VAL A 240 -15.76 -3.41 3.86
N PHE A 241 -16.66 -2.96 2.97
CA PHE A 241 -17.22 -1.60 3.05
C PHE A 241 -18.14 -1.42 4.27
N THR A 242 -18.93 -2.43 4.65
CA THR A 242 -19.74 -2.39 5.89
C THR A 242 -18.87 -2.22 7.13
N HIS A 243 -17.68 -2.85 7.18
CA HIS A 243 -16.81 -2.75 8.33
C HIS A 243 -15.93 -1.50 8.32
N LEU A 244 -15.61 -0.92 7.15
CA LEU A 244 -15.03 0.43 7.06
C LEU A 244 -15.90 1.47 7.79
N GLU A 245 -17.21 1.37 7.65
CA GLU A 245 -18.14 2.23 8.39
C GLU A 245 -18.09 2.00 9.90
N LYS A 246 -18.08 0.73 10.33
CA LYS A 246 -17.98 0.36 11.75
C LYS A 246 -16.68 0.83 12.41
N MET A 247 -15.57 0.84 11.65
CA MET A 247 -14.28 1.36 12.11
C MET A 247 -14.27 2.87 12.31
N ASN A 248 -15.25 3.59 11.74
CA ASN A 248 -15.22 5.06 11.63
C ASN A 248 -13.91 5.56 10.97
N TYR A 249 -13.39 4.78 10.00
CA TYR A 249 -12.19 5.13 9.26
C TYR A 249 -12.38 6.44 8.49
N LYS A 250 -11.35 7.28 8.45
CA LYS A 250 -11.39 8.60 7.78
C LYS A 250 -10.21 8.80 6.83
N GLY A 251 -9.40 7.76 6.65
CA GLY A 251 -8.23 7.80 5.80
C GLY A 251 -8.55 7.52 4.33
N TRP A 252 -7.51 7.26 3.59
CA TRP A 252 -7.55 7.00 2.15
C TRP A 252 -7.79 5.53 1.85
N LEU A 253 -8.48 5.29 0.73
CA LEU A 253 -8.62 3.97 0.13
C LEU A 253 -7.74 3.94 -1.12
N VAL A 254 -6.76 3.05 -1.16
CA VAL A 254 -5.84 2.94 -2.28
C VAL A 254 -6.13 1.67 -3.06
N VAL A 255 -6.41 1.78 -4.35
CA VAL A 255 -6.52 0.61 -5.23
C VAL A 255 -5.13 0.07 -5.51
N GLU A 256 -4.88 -1.17 -5.14
CA GLU A 256 -3.65 -1.88 -5.48
C GLU A 256 -3.93 -3.02 -6.45
N ALA A 257 -3.21 -3.00 -7.57
CA ALA A 257 -3.25 -4.05 -8.57
C ALA A 257 -1.87 -4.21 -9.20
N PHE A 258 -1.56 -5.41 -9.67
CA PHE A 258 -0.24 -5.74 -10.16
C PHE A 258 -0.25 -6.22 -11.60
N THR A 259 0.90 -6.07 -12.24
CA THR A 259 1.19 -6.54 -13.59
C THR A 259 2.20 -7.69 -13.55
N PRO A 260 2.21 -8.58 -14.56
CA PRO A 260 3.28 -9.59 -14.72
C PRO A 260 4.70 -9.02 -14.83
N LEU A 261 4.85 -7.71 -15.04
CA LEU A 261 6.14 -7.01 -15.04
C LEU A 261 6.76 -6.85 -13.66
N LEU A 262 6.01 -7.15 -12.58
CA LEU A 262 6.50 -7.14 -11.20
C LEU A 262 6.77 -8.58 -10.73
N PRO A 263 7.99 -9.12 -10.84
CA PRO A 263 8.28 -10.52 -10.49
C PRO A 263 7.97 -10.86 -9.02
N ALA A 264 8.17 -9.88 -8.12
CA ALA A 264 7.92 -10.06 -6.67
C ALA A 264 6.44 -10.35 -6.36
N ALA A 265 5.50 -9.95 -7.21
CA ALA A 265 4.07 -10.21 -7.03
C ALA A 265 3.63 -11.61 -7.43
N CYS A 266 4.50 -12.41 -8.06
CA CYS A 266 4.21 -13.75 -8.54
C CYS A 266 2.96 -13.84 -9.45
N ILE A 267 2.69 -12.79 -10.22
CA ILE A 267 1.62 -12.74 -11.22
C ILE A 267 2.15 -13.25 -12.55
N TRP A 268 1.81 -14.49 -12.90
CA TRP A 268 2.34 -15.16 -14.08
C TRP A 268 1.48 -14.98 -15.33
N ARG A 269 0.32 -14.35 -15.19
CA ARG A 269 -0.60 -14.04 -16.29
C ARG A 269 -1.29 -12.71 -16.04
N LYS A 270 -1.57 -11.94 -17.09
CA LYS A 270 -2.37 -10.73 -17.00
C LYS A 270 -3.85 -11.13 -16.79
N ASN A 271 -4.43 -10.65 -15.71
CA ASN A 271 -5.81 -10.96 -15.31
C ASN A 271 -6.79 -9.80 -15.61
N TYR A 272 -6.40 -8.87 -16.47
CA TYR A 272 -7.20 -7.72 -16.93
C TYR A 272 -6.85 -7.40 -18.38
N THR A 273 -7.71 -6.67 -19.09
CA THR A 273 -7.53 -6.35 -20.51
C THR A 273 -6.48 -5.24 -20.69
N THR A 274 -6.72 -4.08 -20.08
CA THR A 274 -5.81 -2.94 -20.09
C THR A 274 -5.74 -2.29 -18.70
N GLU A 275 -4.64 -1.61 -18.41
CA GLU A 275 -4.46 -0.85 -17.18
C GLU A 275 -5.52 0.26 -17.06
N ALA A 276 -5.85 0.92 -18.17
CA ALA A 276 -6.89 1.95 -18.19
C ALA A 276 -8.27 1.41 -17.82
N GLU A 277 -8.66 0.25 -18.35
CA GLU A 277 -9.92 -0.41 -18.03
C GLU A 277 -9.96 -0.86 -16.55
N LEU A 278 -8.86 -1.44 -16.05
CA LEU A 278 -8.71 -1.81 -14.64
C LEU A 278 -8.91 -0.60 -13.72
N ILE A 279 -8.23 0.51 -13.99
CA ILE A 279 -8.29 1.75 -13.20
C ILE A 279 -9.71 2.29 -13.19
N LEU A 280 -10.37 2.39 -14.34
CA LEU A 280 -11.73 2.88 -14.45
C LEU A 280 -12.74 1.98 -13.71
N LYS A 281 -12.71 0.67 -13.96
CA LYS A 281 -13.65 -0.26 -13.34
C LYS A 281 -13.47 -0.37 -11.83
N SER A 282 -12.22 -0.36 -11.34
CA SER A 282 -11.94 -0.38 -9.91
C SER A 282 -12.48 0.87 -9.21
N TYR A 283 -12.32 2.04 -9.82
CA TYR A 283 -12.93 3.29 -9.33
C TYR A 283 -14.46 3.18 -9.27
N GLN A 284 -15.09 2.74 -10.35
CA GLN A 284 -16.54 2.55 -10.43
C GLN A 284 -17.07 1.57 -9.38
N HIS A 285 -16.33 0.48 -9.13
CA HIS A 285 -16.66 -0.50 -8.11
C HIS A 285 -16.69 0.12 -6.70
N ILE A 286 -15.69 0.94 -6.36
CA ILE A 286 -15.66 1.66 -5.07
C ILE A 286 -16.85 2.62 -4.98
N GLN A 287 -17.09 3.43 -6.03
CA GLN A 287 -18.20 4.39 -6.04
C GLN A 287 -19.57 3.71 -5.84
N MET A 288 -19.78 2.55 -6.44
CA MET A 288 -21.01 1.78 -6.29
C MET A 288 -21.24 1.35 -4.82
N HIS A 289 -20.19 0.99 -4.09
CA HIS A 289 -20.29 0.63 -2.67
C HIS A 289 -20.46 1.85 -1.77
N LEU A 290 -19.85 2.98 -2.09
CA LEU A 290 -19.96 4.22 -1.31
C LEU A 290 -21.32 4.94 -1.51
N ALA A 291 -22.04 4.66 -2.58
CA ALA A 291 -23.37 5.21 -2.88
C ALA A 291 -24.52 4.48 -2.17
N ARG A 292 -24.27 3.35 -1.54
CA ARG A 292 -25.25 2.55 -0.76
C ARG A 292 -25.36 3.04 0.66
#